data_38b7eec6e43a8dab650ef5e22ba13ecb
#
_entry.id   38b7eec6e43a8dab650ef5e22ba13ecb
#
_cell.length_a   1.000
_cell.length_b   1.000
_cell.length_c   1.000
_cell.angle_alpha   90.00
_cell.angle_beta   90.00
_cell.angle_gamma   90.00
#
_symmetry.space_group_name_H-M   'P 1'
#
loop_
_entity.id
_entity.type
_entity.pdbx_description
1 polymer ?
#
loop_
_entity_poly.entity_id
_entity_poly.type
_entity_poly.pdbx_seq_one_letter_code
_entity_poly.pdbx_strand_id
1 'polypeptide(L)'
;MKKISFFTIMLLSLFTFSSCASIFCGRKAKVTFFSDVEEATLTIDGQKFSNVTFPYTTKIRRGFDDTIVKVEAPSYDTETIYVYKNFNPVSILNMFEILGWGIDAATGAITKPEFKFYDIKMKSKKYKSLED
;
A
#
# COMPACT_ATOMS: atom_id res chain seq x y z
N MET A 1 -18.68 -35.08 30.34
CA MET A 1 -19.38 -34.35 29.28
C MET A 1 -19.32 -32.81 29.48
N LYS A 2 -19.59 -32.25 30.68
CA LYS A 2 -19.55 -30.79 30.91
C LYS A 2 -18.20 -30.11 30.68
N LYS A 3 -17.06 -30.78 30.94
CA LYS A 3 -15.71 -30.25 30.74
C LYS A 3 -15.33 -30.09 29.26
N ILE A 4 -15.78 -31.03 28.41
CA ILE A 4 -15.55 -31.00 26.94
C ILE A 4 -16.33 -29.84 26.32
N SER A 5 -17.59 -29.62 26.76
CA SER A 5 -18.42 -28.53 26.27
C SER A 5 -17.83 -27.15 26.60
N PHE A 6 -17.27 -26.98 27.81
CA PHE A 6 -16.62 -25.73 28.21
C PHE A 6 -15.36 -25.44 27.37
N PHE A 7 -14.54 -26.48 27.13
CA PHE A 7 -13.34 -26.35 26.30
C PHE A 7 -13.67 -26.03 24.83
N THR A 8 -14.73 -26.62 24.30
CA THR A 8 -15.22 -26.38 22.93
C THR A 8 -15.75 -24.94 22.80
N ILE A 9 -16.52 -24.44 23.78
CA ILE A 9 -17.00 -23.07 23.77
C ILE A 9 -15.86 -22.07 23.91
N MET A 10 -14.87 -22.35 24.76
CA MET A 10 -13.67 -21.52 24.91
C MET A 10 -12.84 -21.49 23.62
N LEU A 11 -12.68 -22.63 22.93
CA LEU A 11 -11.99 -22.71 21.66
C LEU A 11 -12.73 -21.95 20.55
N LEU A 12 -14.06 -22.07 20.51
CA LEU A 12 -14.91 -21.37 19.55
C LEU A 12 -14.88 -19.85 19.77
N SER A 13 -14.83 -19.41 21.03
CA SER A 13 -14.69 -17.99 21.39
C SER A 13 -13.35 -17.39 20.96
N LEU A 14 -12.25 -18.16 21.01
CA LEU A 14 -10.95 -17.70 20.50
C LEU A 14 -10.95 -17.47 18.99
N PHE A 15 -11.71 -18.22 18.22
CA PHE A 15 -11.83 -18.04 16.76
C PHE A 15 -12.62 -16.78 16.37
N THR A 16 -13.51 -16.30 17.21
CA THR A 16 -14.34 -15.11 16.90
C THR A 16 -13.59 -13.80 17.11
N PHE A 17 -12.54 -13.75 17.93
CA PHE A 17 -11.75 -12.54 18.20
C PHE A 17 -10.60 -12.31 17.21
N SER A 18 -10.18 -13.32 16.44
CA SER A 18 -9.00 -13.22 15.58
C SER A 18 -9.22 -12.49 14.24
N SER A 19 -10.44 -12.01 13.94
CA SER A 19 -10.75 -11.48 12.60
C SER A 19 -10.83 -9.94 12.50
N CYS A 20 -10.70 -9.19 13.61
CA CYS A 20 -10.99 -7.74 13.54
C CYS A 20 -9.89 -6.88 12.91
N ALA A 21 -8.62 -7.15 13.12
CA ALA A 21 -7.56 -6.26 12.66
C ALA A 21 -7.33 -6.33 11.14
N SER A 22 -7.30 -7.53 10.58
CA SER A 22 -7.15 -7.72 9.12
C SER A 22 -8.35 -7.17 8.32
N ILE A 23 -9.54 -7.09 8.94
CA ILE A 23 -10.74 -6.53 8.32
C ILE A 23 -10.69 -5.01 8.30
N PHE A 24 -10.21 -4.35 9.36
CA PHE A 24 -10.19 -2.90 9.48
C PHE A 24 -9.07 -2.23 8.68
N CYS A 25 -7.88 -2.80 8.64
CA CYS A 25 -6.74 -2.18 7.97
C CYS A 25 -6.47 -2.67 6.54
N GLY A 26 -6.94 -3.87 6.17
CA GLY A 26 -6.77 -4.47 4.83
C GLY A 26 -5.31 -4.60 4.38
N ARG A 27 -5.07 -5.41 3.36
CA ARG A 27 -3.74 -5.63 2.76
C ARG A 27 -3.28 -4.53 1.80
N LYS A 28 -4.16 -3.58 1.49
CA LYS A 28 -3.91 -2.51 0.51
C LYS A 28 -4.20 -1.16 1.12
N ALA A 29 -3.42 -0.16 0.74
CA ALA A 29 -3.59 1.23 1.14
C ALA A 29 -3.89 2.09 -0.08
N LYS A 30 -4.80 3.06 0.05
CA LYS A 30 -5.09 4.04 -0.99
C LYS A 30 -3.97 5.06 -1.05
N VAL A 31 -3.51 5.34 -2.27
CA VAL A 31 -2.56 6.39 -2.59
C VAL A 31 -3.06 7.14 -3.81
N THR A 32 -2.92 8.45 -3.80
CA THR A 32 -3.29 9.32 -4.91
C THR A 32 -2.04 9.98 -5.48
N PHE A 33 -1.89 9.86 -6.78
CA PHE A 33 -0.82 10.48 -7.56
C PHE A 33 -1.35 11.70 -8.28
N PHE A 34 -0.62 12.80 -8.19
CA PHE A 34 -0.82 14.03 -8.93
C PHE A 34 0.31 14.20 -9.93
N SER A 35 0.05 14.81 -11.05
CA SER A 35 1.08 15.15 -12.04
C SER A 35 0.68 16.42 -12.79
N ASP A 36 1.67 17.07 -13.37
CA ASP A 36 1.55 18.21 -14.27
C ASP A 36 1.16 17.82 -15.71
N VAL A 37 1.13 16.51 -16.03
CA VAL A 37 0.65 15.97 -17.30
C VAL A 37 -0.77 15.44 -17.16
N GLU A 38 -1.56 15.56 -18.23
CA GLU A 38 -2.97 15.13 -18.21
C GLU A 38 -3.08 13.60 -18.22
N GLU A 39 -2.28 12.94 -19.07
CA GLU A 39 -2.30 11.48 -19.24
C GLU A 39 -0.89 10.90 -19.21
N ALA A 40 -0.75 9.76 -18.57
CA ALA A 40 0.48 8.99 -18.54
C ALA A 40 0.22 7.49 -18.44
N THR A 41 1.27 6.71 -18.62
CA THR A 41 1.30 5.30 -18.28
C THR A 41 2.01 5.12 -16.95
N LEU A 42 1.32 4.51 -15.98
CA LEU A 42 1.90 4.17 -14.69
C LEU A 42 2.25 2.69 -14.64
N THR A 43 3.46 2.38 -14.18
CA THR A 43 3.83 1.00 -13.84
C THR A 43 4.08 0.92 -12.33
N ILE A 44 3.24 0.18 -11.63
CA ILE A 44 3.26 0.05 -10.17
C ILE A 44 3.59 -1.40 -9.83
N ASP A 45 4.70 -1.66 -9.15
CA ASP A 45 5.19 -3.01 -8.83
C ASP A 45 5.15 -3.97 -10.04
N GLY A 46 5.51 -3.48 -11.23
CA GLY A 46 5.50 -4.24 -12.48
C GLY A 46 4.15 -4.34 -13.18
N GLN A 47 3.07 -3.88 -12.60
CA GLN A 47 1.75 -3.79 -13.26
C GLN A 47 1.61 -2.47 -14.02
N LYS A 48 1.34 -2.56 -15.32
CA LYS A 48 1.20 -1.41 -16.21
C LYS A 48 -0.26 -0.95 -16.31
N PHE A 49 -0.47 0.34 -16.09
CA PHE A 49 -1.76 1.03 -16.23
C PHE A 49 -1.60 2.09 -17.31
N SER A 50 -2.19 1.88 -18.48
CA SER A 50 -2.10 2.79 -19.62
C SER A 50 -3.22 3.83 -19.57
N ASN A 51 -2.98 5.02 -20.13
CA ASN A 51 -3.94 6.11 -20.26
C ASN A 51 -4.58 6.52 -18.91
N VAL A 52 -3.71 6.67 -17.92
CA VAL A 52 -4.13 7.12 -16.61
C VAL A 52 -4.23 8.65 -16.60
N THR A 53 -5.37 9.17 -16.18
CA THR A 53 -5.61 10.61 -15.98
C THR A 53 -5.33 11.00 -14.53
N PHE A 54 -4.68 12.12 -14.34
CA PHE A 54 -4.42 12.63 -12.99
C PHE A 54 -5.52 13.62 -12.53
N PRO A 55 -5.86 13.62 -11.22
CA PRO A 55 -5.30 12.83 -10.13
C PRO A 55 -5.73 11.36 -10.18
N TYR A 56 -4.78 10.45 -10.04
CA TYR A 56 -5.04 9.01 -10.09
C TYR A 56 -4.95 8.38 -8.71
N THR A 57 -6.05 7.77 -8.26
CA THR A 57 -6.12 7.06 -6.98
C THR A 57 -6.13 5.56 -7.18
N THR A 58 -5.19 4.89 -6.58
CA THR A 58 -5.11 3.43 -6.64
C THR A 58 -4.82 2.83 -5.26
N LYS A 59 -4.90 1.51 -5.18
CA LYS A 59 -4.58 0.76 -3.97
C LYS A 59 -3.27 0.02 -4.18
N ILE A 60 -2.24 0.39 -3.43
CA ILE A 60 -0.97 -0.30 -3.39
C ILE A 60 -0.95 -1.34 -2.25
N ARG A 61 -0.18 -2.40 -2.46
CA ARG A 61 -0.01 -3.45 -1.47
C ARG A 61 0.78 -2.91 -0.26
N ARG A 62 0.31 -3.23 0.93
CA ARG A 62 1.10 -3.08 2.14
C ARG A 62 2.14 -4.21 2.19
N GLY A 63 3.24 -4.00 2.85
CA GLY A 63 4.34 -4.96 2.95
C GLY A 63 5.59 -4.22 3.41
N PHE A 64 6.67 -4.95 3.57
CA PHE A 64 7.94 -4.38 4.04
C PHE A 64 8.73 -3.74 2.90
N ASP A 65 8.49 -4.16 1.65
CA ASP A 65 9.17 -3.62 0.49
C ASP A 65 8.51 -2.34 0.00
N ASP A 66 9.34 -1.36 -0.40
CA ASP A 66 8.86 -0.13 -0.99
C ASP A 66 8.22 -0.38 -2.36
N THR A 67 7.19 0.37 -2.68
CA THR A 67 6.52 0.27 -3.97
C THR A 67 7.19 1.19 -4.98
N ILE A 68 7.63 0.63 -6.10
CA ILE A 68 8.23 1.38 -7.19
C ILE A 68 7.14 1.77 -8.19
N VAL A 69 7.06 3.07 -8.47
CA VAL A 69 6.13 3.63 -9.45
C VAL A 69 6.92 4.32 -10.54
N LYS A 70 6.82 3.81 -11.76
CA LYS A 70 7.36 4.45 -12.97
C LYS A 70 6.23 5.17 -13.69
N VAL A 71 6.50 6.38 -14.11
CA VAL A 71 5.56 7.22 -14.87
C VAL A 71 6.18 7.55 -16.22
N GLU A 72 5.47 7.20 -17.28
CA GLU A 72 5.87 7.43 -18.66
C GLU A 72 4.79 8.26 -19.36
N ALA A 73 5.16 9.42 -19.90
CA ALA A 73 4.29 10.24 -20.71
C ALA A 73 4.96 10.59 -22.04
N PRO A 74 4.17 10.77 -23.12
CA PRO A 74 4.70 11.19 -24.42
C PRO A 74 5.45 12.53 -24.26
N SER A 75 6.63 12.63 -24.85
CA SER A 75 7.48 13.83 -24.81
C SER A 75 8.10 14.20 -23.46
N TYR A 76 7.96 13.34 -22.46
CA TYR A 76 8.56 13.50 -21.14
C TYR A 76 9.54 12.38 -20.83
N ASP A 77 10.52 12.65 -19.98
CA ASP A 77 11.39 11.62 -19.45
C ASP A 77 10.64 10.72 -18.49
N THR A 78 11.02 9.43 -18.46
CA THR A 78 10.46 8.49 -17.50
C THR A 78 10.86 8.90 -16.08
N GLU A 79 9.89 9.14 -15.23
CA GLU A 79 10.12 9.44 -13.82
C GLU A 79 9.86 8.20 -12.98
N THR A 80 10.73 7.98 -11.98
CA THR A 80 10.58 6.85 -11.05
C THR A 80 10.49 7.39 -9.64
N ILE A 81 9.38 7.09 -8.96
CA ILE A 81 9.17 7.45 -7.56
C ILE A 81 9.08 6.20 -6.70
N TYR A 82 9.53 6.35 -5.46
CA TYR A 82 9.46 5.31 -4.45
C TYR A 82 8.41 5.68 -3.41
N VAL A 83 7.42 4.80 -3.24
CA VAL A 83 6.45 4.91 -2.18
C VAL A 83 7.00 4.16 -0.98
N TYR A 84 7.70 4.90 -0.11
CA TYR A 84 8.26 4.35 1.11
C TYR A 84 7.17 3.89 2.07
N LYS A 85 7.46 2.86 2.83
CA LYS A 85 6.53 2.30 3.79
C LYS A 85 7.04 2.48 5.21
N ASN A 86 6.19 3.02 6.04
CA ASN A 86 6.45 3.24 7.45
C ASN A 86 5.60 2.33 8.32
N PHE A 87 6.04 2.12 9.54
CA PHE A 87 5.31 1.36 10.53
C PHE A 87 3.93 1.97 10.79
N ASN A 88 2.91 1.13 10.86
CA ASN A 88 1.55 1.56 11.16
C ASN A 88 1.33 1.57 12.69
N PRO A 89 1.18 2.74 13.34
CA PRO A 89 1.01 2.80 14.79
C PRO A 89 -0.27 2.10 15.29
N VAL A 90 -1.26 1.91 14.42
CA VAL A 90 -2.48 1.14 14.78
C VAL A 90 -2.14 -0.33 15.09
N SER A 91 -1.05 -0.86 14.50
CA SER A 91 -0.62 -2.23 14.78
C SER A 91 -0.12 -2.44 16.22
N ILE A 92 0.23 -1.34 16.92
CA ILE A 92 0.62 -1.40 18.35
C ILE A 92 -0.57 -1.85 19.22
N LEU A 93 -1.79 -1.45 18.85
CA LEU A 93 -2.99 -1.83 19.60
C LEU A 93 -3.24 -3.34 19.55
N ASN A 94 -2.75 -4.02 18.48
CA ASN A 94 -2.87 -5.45 18.32
C ASN A 94 -1.70 -6.22 18.97
N MET A 95 -0.69 -5.52 19.49
CA MET A 95 0.48 -6.14 20.13
C MET A 95 0.12 -6.87 21.43
N PHE A 96 -1.01 -6.53 22.04
CA PHE A 96 -1.53 -7.25 23.21
C PHE A 96 -2.07 -8.65 22.85
N GLU A 97 -2.34 -8.92 21.57
CA GLU A 97 -2.67 -10.25 21.06
C GLU A 97 -1.55 -10.74 20.14
N ILE A 98 -0.64 -11.54 20.67
CA ILE A 98 0.54 -12.07 19.96
C ILE A 98 0.15 -12.76 18.63
N LEU A 99 -0.98 -13.46 18.59
CA LEU A 99 -1.50 -14.11 17.39
C LEU A 99 -1.97 -13.09 16.33
N GLY A 100 -2.64 -12.02 16.74
CA GLY A 100 -3.08 -10.94 15.85
C GLY A 100 -1.90 -10.20 15.24
N TRP A 101 -0.87 -9.95 16.03
CA TRP A 101 0.35 -9.31 15.56
C TRP A 101 1.12 -10.17 14.56
N GLY A 102 1.19 -11.49 14.78
CA GLY A 102 1.80 -12.43 13.85
C GLY A 102 1.09 -12.46 12.48
N ILE A 103 -0.25 -12.39 12.47
CA ILE A 103 -1.05 -12.33 11.25
C ILE A 103 -0.83 -10.98 10.53
N ASP A 104 -0.80 -9.87 11.26
CA ASP A 104 -0.57 -8.54 10.71
C ASP A 104 0.84 -8.42 10.10
N ALA A 105 1.86 -9.04 10.73
CA ALA A 105 3.20 -9.14 10.18
C ALA A 105 3.22 -9.96 8.88
N ALA A 106 2.62 -11.14 8.88
CA ALA A 106 2.57 -12.02 7.72
C ALA A 106 1.78 -11.41 6.54
N THR A 107 0.76 -10.59 6.81
CA THR A 107 -0.06 -9.93 5.78
C THR A 107 0.46 -8.57 5.34
N GLY A 108 1.47 -8.02 6.03
CA GLY A 108 2.01 -6.69 5.78
C GLY A 108 1.12 -5.55 6.31
N ALA A 109 0.08 -5.84 7.09
CA ALA A 109 -0.80 -4.84 7.67
C ALA A 109 -0.09 -3.95 8.71
N ILE A 110 1.06 -4.37 9.20
CA ILE A 110 1.96 -3.61 10.08
C ILE A 110 2.46 -2.31 9.42
N THR A 111 2.54 -2.27 8.10
CA THR A 111 3.09 -1.14 7.37
C THR A 111 2.01 -0.30 6.68
N LYS A 112 2.32 0.95 6.42
CA LYS A 112 1.51 1.86 5.61
C LYS A 112 2.42 2.71 4.72
N PRO A 113 1.93 3.22 3.58
CA PRO A 113 2.64 4.23 2.81
C PRO A 113 2.96 5.43 3.70
N GLU A 114 4.13 6.01 3.54
CA GLU A 114 4.56 7.20 4.28
C GLU A 114 3.61 8.36 4.03
N PHE A 115 3.27 8.58 2.75
CA PHE A 115 2.31 9.60 2.33
C PHE A 115 1.13 8.97 1.62
N LYS A 116 -0.01 9.67 1.64
CA LYS A 116 -1.21 9.30 0.88
C LYS A 116 -1.27 9.99 -0.48
N PHE A 117 -0.48 11.04 -0.64
CA PHE A 117 -0.47 11.91 -1.81
C PHE A 117 0.96 12.06 -2.29
N TYR A 118 1.17 11.88 -3.58
CA TYR A 118 2.45 12.00 -4.26
C TYR A 118 2.30 12.94 -5.44
N ASP A 119 3.13 13.99 -5.50
CA ASP A 119 3.19 14.93 -6.61
C ASP A 119 4.36 14.56 -7.52
N ILE A 120 4.06 14.31 -8.78
CA ILE A 120 5.00 13.83 -9.80
C ILE A 120 5.24 14.96 -10.79
N LYS A 121 6.42 15.52 -10.79
CA LYS A 121 6.84 16.56 -11.75
C LYS A 121 7.59 15.89 -12.89
N MET A 122 6.99 15.92 -14.08
CA MET A 122 7.58 15.32 -15.29
C MET A 122 8.52 16.32 -15.96
N LYS A 123 9.72 15.85 -16.35
CA LYS A 123 10.68 16.65 -17.11
C LYS A 123 10.46 16.45 -18.60
N SER A 124 10.21 17.52 -19.34
CA SER A 124 10.08 17.46 -20.79
C SER A 124 11.42 17.12 -21.46
N LYS A 125 11.41 16.18 -22.40
CA LYS A 125 12.60 15.81 -23.20
C LYS A 125 13.17 16.97 -24.01
N LYS A 126 12.33 17.96 -24.36
CA LYS A 126 12.72 19.14 -25.10
C LYS A 126 13.65 20.09 -24.29
N TYR A 127 13.62 20.02 -22.95
CA TYR A 127 14.46 20.87 -22.11
C TYR A 127 15.89 20.35 -22.03
N LYS A 128 16.12 19.06 -22.18
CA LYS A 128 17.44 18.42 -22.08
C LYS A 128 18.35 18.75 -23.27
N SER A 129 17.78 19.06 -24.44
CA SER A 129 18.54 19.42 -25.64
C SER A 129 19.06 20.85 -25.65
N LEU A 130 18.79 21.65 -24.61
CA LEU A 130 19.25 23.04 -24.46
C LEU A 130 20.34 23.18 -23.41
N GLU A 131 20.64 22.12 -22.62
CA GLU A 131 21.71 22.09 -21.62
C GLU A 131 22.98 21.35 -22.09
N ASP A 132 22.96 20.71 -23.27
CA ASP A 132 24.11 20.12 -23.97
C ASP A 132 24.58 21.08 -25.09
#